data_24883911054ad642bb8f41d1e63abd9a
#
_entry.id   24883911054ad642bb8f41d1e63abd9a
#
_cell.length_a   1.000
_cell.length_b   1.000
_cell.length_c   1.000
_cell.angle_alpha   90.00
_cell.angle_beta   90.00
_cell.angle_gamma   90.00
#
_symmetry.space_group_name_H-M   'P 1'
#
loop_
_entity.id
_entity.type
_entity.pdbx_description
1 polymer ?
#
loop_
_entity_poly.entity_id
_entity_poly.type
_entity_poly.pdbx_seq_one_letter_code
_entity_poly.pdbx_strand_id
1 'polypeptide(L)'
;MTAPNDVVITGIGLLTSLGEGVEANWAALRDFTAPVIDSERFAPYTVHPLPEVDWSQQIAKRGDQRQMEAWQRIGTYSAGLALEDAGIKGNEVLCASMDMIVAAGGGERDVDVDTMILKRIADGAPDIGVAINEVLTTELRPTLFLAQLSNLLAGNISIVHKVTGSSRTFMGEEGAGISAILTAAARIRSGQSTHALVGGAYNTEHPDMLLSYELGHHLMRDAWRPVWQRGQAAGGGIVTGSGGVFLVLESRDHATERGARIYASLGTVAADLGPTGAQETRERLDRLAAETGLGETDIVFSAVSGADGRTADEKVFLTESLAGIPVRGLTTATGNLSEAQFPLAVALAALSLSTGEKLPVLDPDFETEADTAPSSIGVLSVGFNAAEGMAVVRKAEGATA
;
A
#
# COMPACT_ATOMS: atom_id res chain seq x y z
N MET A 1 -11.57 -27.53 10.02
CA MET A 1 -10.92 -28.21 8.87
C MET A 1 -10.64 -27.14 7.82
N THR A 2 -9.36 -26.88 7.52
CA THR A 2 -8.92 -25.94 6.49
C THR A 2 -9.28 -26.48 5.10
N ALA A 3 -9.79 -25.62 4.21
CA ALA A 3 -10.07 -26.02 2.83
C ALA A 3 -8.80 -26.02 1.98
N PRO A 4 -8.66 -26.89 0.97
CA PRO A 4 -7.46 -27.00 0.15
C PRO A 4 -7.05 -25.69 -0.50
N ASN A 5 -8.01 -24.86 -0.87
CA ASN A 5 -7.82 -23.57 -1.50
C ASN A 5 -7.87 -22.37 -0.51
N ASP A 6 -7.67 -22.62 0.79
CA ASP A 6 -7.48 -21.53 1.75
C ASP A 6 -6.28 -20.70 1.35
N VAL A 7 -6.43 -19.38 1.40
CA VAL A 7 -5.37 -18.45 1.01
C VAL A 7 -4.41 -18.24 2.17
N VAL A 8 -3.12 -18.43 1.91
CA VAL A 8 -2.06 -18.18 2.88
C VAL A 8 -1.05 -17.16 2.34
N ILE A 9 -0.40 -16.45 3.24
CA ILE A 9 0.66 -15.48 2.94
C ILE A 9 1.99 -16.18 3.18
N THR A 10 2.80 -16.30 2.14
CA THR A 10 4.07 -17.04 2.17
C THR A 10 5.29 -16.17 1.90
N GLY A 11 5.11 -14.95 1.39
CA GLY A 11 6.18 -13.99 1.17
C GLY A 11 5.71 -12.57 1.37
N ILE A 12 6.59 -11.73 1.92
CA ILE A 12 6.34 -10.33 2.22
C ILE A 12 7.55 -9.51 1.77
N GLY A 13 7.32 -8.52 0.91
CA GLY A 13 8.32 -7.54 0.49
C GLY A 13 7.90 -6.15 0.89
N LEU A 14 8.66 -5.52 1.77
CA LEU A 14 8.42 -4.20 2.32
C LEU A 14 9.59 -3.27 2.01
N LEU A 15 9.27 -2.09 1.50
CA LEU A 15 10.16 -0.95 1.44
C LEU A 15 9.36 0.28 1.82
N THR A 16 9.60 0.85 3.00
CA THR A 16 8.88 2.03 3.51
C THR A 16 9.85 2.99 4.19
N SER A 17 9.35 4.09 4.71
CA SER A 17 10.17 5.00 5.54
C SER A 17 10.80 4.33 6.78
N LEU A 18 10.28 3.19 7.20
CA LEU A 18 10.79 2.42 8.35
C LEU A 18 11.99 1.54 8.00
N GLY A 19 12.23 1.31 6.70
CA GLY A 19 13.38 0.53 6.24
C GLY A 19 13.09 -0.40 5.08
N GLU A 20 14.07 -1.24 4.78
CA GLU A 20 14.04 -2.27 3.74
C GLU A 20 13.85 -3.65 4.34
N GLY A 21 12.91 -4.41 3.77
CA GLY A 21 12.64 -5.78 4.16
C GLY A 21 11.76 -5.92 5.41
N VAL A 22 11.43 -7.17 5.70
CA VAL A 22 10.52 -7.54 6.81
C VAL A 22 11.10 -7.15 8.16
N GLU A 23 12.36 -7.48 8.41
CA GLU A 23 13.00 -7.29 9.72
C GLU A 23 13.10 -5.82 10.13
N ALA A 24 13.56 -4.95 9.21
CA ALA A 24 13.72 -3.52 9.50
C ALA A 24 12.37 -2.85 9.77
N ASN A 25 11.36 -3.12 8.93
CA ASN A 25 10.02 -2.56 9.10
C ASN A 25 9.37 -3.04 10.40
N TRP A 26 9.48 -4.35 10.69
CA TRP A 26 8.86 -4.91 11.89
C TRP A 26 9.54 -4.39 13.17
N ALA A 27 10.87 -4.36 13.21
CA ALA A 27 11.62 -3.84 14.36
C ALA A 27 11.29 -2.36 14.61
N ALA A 28 11.27 -1.53 13.57
CA ALA A 28 10.94 -0.11 13.69
C ALA A 28 9.51 0.14 14.21
N LEU A 29 8.55 -0.71 13.82
CA LEU A 29 7.17 -0.62 14.32
C LEU A 29 7.03 -1.14 15.74
N ARG A 30 7.65 -2.27 16.06
CA ARG A 30 7.63 -2.84 17.42
C ARG A 30 8.23 -1.90 18.45
N ASP A 31 9.33 -1.26 18.08
CA ASP A 31 10.09 -0.35 18.94
C ASP A 31 9.73 1.12 18.64
N PHE A 32 8.53 1.37 18.09
CA PHE A 32 8.11 2.68 17.61
C PHE A 32 8.13 3.73 18.71
N THR A 33 8.93 4.78 18.51
CA THR A 33 9.02 5.94 19.40
C THR A 33 8.75 7.25 18.69
N ALA A 34 9.08 7.33 17.40
CA ALA A 34 8.88 8.51 16.58
C ALA A 34 8.85 8.10 15.08
N PRO A 35 8.11 8.81 14.25
CA PRO A 35 8.07 8.56 12.80
C PRO A 35 9.37 9.04 12.13
N VAL A 36 9.71 8.43 11.01
CA VAL A 36 10.71 8.96 10.08
C VAL A 36 10.00 9.92 9.13
N ILE A 37 10.31 11.21 9.22
CA ILE A 37 9.62 12.27 8.45
C ILE A 37 10.62 13.27 7.88
N ASP A 38 10.21 13.92 6.79
CA ASP A 38 10.84 15.10 6.20
C ASP A 38 9.79 16.23 6.13
N SER A 39 10.00 17.32 6.86
CA SER A 39 9.16 18.51 6.88
C SER A 39 9.82 19.73 6.24
N GLU A 40 11.00 19.58 5.64
CA GLU A 40 11.78 20.67 5.06
C GLU A 40 11.74 20.66 3.53
N ARG A 41 12.02 19.51 2.91
CA ARG A 41 12.17 19.38 1.45
C ARG A 41 10.92 19.76 0.67
N PHE A 42 9.75 19.45 1.22
CA PHE A 42 8.45 19.73 0.58
C PHE A 42 7.60 20.71 1.38
N ALA A 43 8.21 21.56 2.19
CA ALA A 43 7.48 22.53 3.01
C ALA A 43 6.43 23.30 2.19
N PRO A 44 5.22 23.55 2.71
CA PRO A 44 4.79 23.32 4.10
C PRO A 44 4.33 21.90 4.43
N TYR A 45 4.46 20.94 3.53
CA TYR A 45 4.00 19.55 3.71
C TYR A 45 5.08 18.70 4.35
N THR A 46 4.64 17.82 5.27
CA THR A 46 5.47 16.75 5.82
C THR A 46 5.23 15.47 5.04
N VAL A 47 6.29 14.72 4.75
CA VAL A 47 6.23 13.41 4.09
C VAL A 47 7.01 12.38 4.88
N HIS A 48 6.70 11.08 4.67
CA HIS A 48 7.52 9.97 5.14
C HIS A 48 8.41 9.50 3.97
N PRO A 49 9.71 9.87 3.95
CA PRO A 49 10.59 9.56 2.84
C PRO A 49 11.09 8.12 2.88
N LEU A 50 11.59 7.60 1.76
CA LEU A 50 12.31 6.34 1.73
C LEU A 50 13.71 6.49 2.32
N PRO A 51 14.29 5.41 2.89
CA PRO A 51 15.70 5.34 3.16
C PRO A 51 16.52 5.30 1.86
N GLU A 52 17.83 5.45 1.95
CA GLU A 52 18.73 5.15 0.82
C GLU A 52 18.64 3.67 0.45
N VAL A 53 18.44 3.38 -0.84
CA VAL A 53 18.23 2.03 -1.36
C VAL A 53 19.29 1.71 -2.41
N ASP A 54 19.96 0.58 -2.27
CA ASP A 54 20.77 0.00 -3.35
C ASP A 54 19.86 -0.78 -4.31
N TRP A 55 19.33 -0.10 -5.32
CA TRP A 55 18.43 -0.68 -6.31
C TRP A 55 18.99 -1.92 -7.01
N SER A 56 20.35 -2.08 -7.06
CA SER A 56 20.99 -3.19 -7.75
C SER A 56 20.75 -4.55 -7.09
N GLN A 57 20.38 -4.58 -5.81
CA GLN A 57 20.08 -5.81 -5.08
C GLN A 57 18.86 -6.55 -5.66
N GLN A 58 17.86 -5.80 -6.12
CA GLN A 58 16.66 -6.40 -6.71
C GLN A 58 16.53 -6.12 -8.21
N ILE A 59 17.14 -5.05 -8.72
CA ILE A 59 17.09 -4.62 -10.13
C ILE A 59 18.53 -4.55 -10.67
N ALA A 60 19.13 -5.70 -11.01
CA ALA A 60 20.56 -5.81 -11.29
C ALA A 60 21.04 -4.97 -12.49
N LYS A 61 20.19 -4.74 -13.50
CA LYS A 61 20.60 -4.01 -14.70
C LYS A 61 20.35 -2.51 -14.56
N ARG A 62 21.41 -1.70 -14.60
CA ARG A 62 21.31 -0.23 -14.60
C ARG A 62 20.44 0.34 -15.73
N GLY A 63 20.35 -0.38 -16.87
CA GLY A 63 19.47 0.00 -17.98
C GLY A 63 18.00 -0.05 -17.57
N ASP A 64 17.59 -1.12 -16.89
CA ASP A 64 16.22 -1.28 -16.40
C ASP A 64 15.91 -0.21 -15.35
N GLN A 65 16.83 0.02 -14.38
CA GLN A 65 16.64 1.06 -13.36
C GLN A 65 16.42 2.48 -13.96
N ARG A 66 17.11 2.82 -15.04
CA ARG A 66 17.02 4.15 -15.69
C ARG A 66 15.74 4.36 -16.49
N GLN A 67 15.08 3.28 -16.90
CA GLN A 67 13.81 3.37 -17.63
C GLN A 67 12.59 3.51 -16.71
N MET A 68 12.75 3.16 -15.44
CA MET A 68 11.69 3.20 -14.42
C MET A 68 11.63 4.58 -13.78
N GLU A 69 10.43 5.09 -13.55
CA GLU A 69 10.18 6.17 -12.60
C GLU A 69 10.39 5.68 -11.17
N ALA A 70 10.43 6.61 -10.20
CA ALA A 70 10.73 6.25 -8.81
C ALA A 70 9.73 5.24 -8.26
N TRP A 71 8.43 5.46 -8.42
CA TRP A 71 7.40 4.55 -7.96
C TRP A 71 7.48 3.15 -8.59
N GLN A 72 7.88 3.06 -9.87
CA GLN A 72 8.08 1.78 -10.54
C GLN A 72 9.30 1.02 -10.00
N ARG A 73 10.38 1.74 -9.68
CA ARG A 73 11.56 1.13 -9.02
C ARG A 73 11.21 0.61 -7.63
N ILE A 74 10.48 1.40 -6.85
CA ILE A 74 9.99 1.02 -5.52
C ILE A 74 9.19 -0.28 -5.62
N GLY A 75 8.20 -0.34 -6.50
CA GLY A 75 7.35 -1.51 -6.65
C GLY A 75 8.08 -2.73 -7.20
N THR A 76 8.94 -2.56 -8.21
CA THR A 76 9.74 -3.67 -8.75
C THR A 76 10.70 -4.22 -7.70
N TYR A 77 11.30 -3.34 -6.90
CA TYR A 77 12.19 -3.72 -5.81
C TYR A 77 11.45 -4.52 -4.74
N SER A 78 10.33 -4.01 -4.26
CA SER A 78 9.52 -4.68 -3.23
C SER A 78 8.93 -6.00 -3.70
N ALA A 79 8.59 -6.12 -4.98
CA ALA A 79 8.20 -7.39 -5.60
C ALA A 79 9.34 -8.43 -5.53
N GLY A 80 10.58 -8.00 -5.80
CA GLY A 80 11.77 -8.84 -5.67
C GLY A 80 12.00 -9.32 -4.23
N LEU A 81 11.80 -8.44 -3.23
CA LEU A 81 11.88 -8.81 -1.82
C LEU A 81 10.83 -9.87 -1.45
N ALA A 82 9.58 -9.70 -1.91
CA ALA A 82 8.51 -10.66 -1.64
C ALA A 82 8.80 -12.06 -2.24
N LEU A 83 9.31 -12.09 -3.47
CA LEU A 83 9.69 -13.34 -4.13
C LEU A 83 10.87 -14.02 -3.43
N GLU A 84 11.84 -13.25 -2.95
CA GLU A 84 12.99 -13.74 -2.20
C GLU A 84 12.55 -14.31 -0.85
N ASP A 85 11.74 -13.60 -0.11
CA ASP A 85 11.18 -14.01 1.17
C ASP A 85 10.31 -15.27 1.06
N ALA A 86 9.56 -15.42 -0.05
CA ALA A 86 8.80 -16.62 -0.35
C ALA A 86 9.66 -17.83 -0.81
N GLY A 87 10.95 -17.63 -1.06
CA GLY A 87 11.83 -18.66 -1.65
C GLY A 87 11.49 -19.01 -3.11
N ILE A 88 10.87 -18.08 -3.85
CA ILE A 88 10.44 -18.29 -5.25
C ILE A 88 11.37 -17.57 -6.23
N LYS A 89 12.07 -16.53 -5.80
CA LYS A 89 12.95 -15.73 -6.67
C LYS A 89 13.95 -16.61 -7.41
N GLY A 90 13.99 -16.48 -8.74
CA GLY A 90 14.85 -17.27 -9.60
C GLY A 90 14.34 -18.68 -9.94
N ASN A 91 13.20 -19.09 -9.41
CA ASN A 91 12.54 -20.32 -9.84
C ASN A 91 11.69 -20.01 -11.08
N GLU A 92 12.22 -20.33 -12.27
CA GLU A 92 11.57 -20.00 -13.54
C GLU A 92 10.18 -20.65 -13.68
N VAL A 93 9.97 -21.85 -13.17
CA VAL A 93 8.69 -22.57 -13.27
C VAL A 93 7.63 -21.90 -12.43
N LEU A 94 7.95 -21.60 -11.18
CA LEU A 94 7.02 -20.91 -10.27
C LEU A 94 6.74 -19.48 -10.74
N CYS A 95 7.76 -18.72 -11.13
CA CYS A 95 7.57 -17.37 -11.64
C CYS A 95 6.75 -17.33 -12.93
N ALA A 96 6.94 -18.29 -13.85
CA ALA A 96 6.23 -18.32 -15.12
C ALA A 96 4.73 -18.62 -14.96
N SER A 97 4.34 -19.37 -13.93
CA SER A 97 2.93 -19.71 -13.64
C SER A 97 2.26 -18.82 -12.60
N MET A 98 3.03 -17.93 -11.94
CA MET A 98 2.53 -17.03 -10.90
C MET A 98 1.66 -15.92 -11.51
N ASP A 99 0.44 -15.77 -11.03
CA ASP A 99 -0.38 -14.61 -11.34
C ASP A 99 0.24 -13.35 -10.73
N MET A 100 0.11 -12.22 -11.43
CA MET A 100 0.61 -10.93 -10.97
C MET A 100 -0.53 -9.90 -10.94
N ILE A 101 -0.86 -9.42 -9.75
CA ILE A 101 -1.98 -8.50 -9.55
C ILE A 101 -1.45 -7.25 -8.85
N VAL A 102 -1.41 -6.14 -9.59
CA VAL A 102 -0.72 -4.93 -9.15
C VAL A 102 -1.72 -3.79 -8.96
N ALA A 103 -1.57 -3.08 -7.86
CA ALA A 103 -2.18 -1.78 -7.64
C ALA A 103 -1.17 -0.70 -8.03
N ALA A 104 -1.55 0.20 -8.92
CA ALA A 104 -0.65 1.22 -9.44
C ALA A 104 -1.42 2.50 -9.80
N GLY A 105 -0.89 3.63 -9.41
CA GLY A 105 -1.42 4.95 -9.74
C GLY A 105 -1.04 5.42 -11.14
N GLY A 106 -1.23 6.71 -11.37
CA GLY A 106 -0.66 7.42 -12.51
C GLY A 106 0.85 7.57 -12.37
N GLY A 107 1.55 7.80 -13.49
CA GLY A 107 2.98 8.04 -13.47
C GLY A 107 3.34 9.46 -13.06
N GLU A 108 4.59 9.65 -12.69
CA GLU A 108 5.17 10.95 -12.35
C GLU A 108 5.30 11.84 -13.59
N ARG A 109 5.04 13.14 -13.44
CA ARG A 109 5.23 14.14 -14.49
C ARG A 109 6.69 14.60 -14.54
N ASP A 110 7.09 15.18 -15.68
CA ASP A 110 8.36 15.91 -15.77
C ASP A 110 8.15 17.36 -15.30
N VAL A 111 8.46 17.61 -14.03
CA VAL A 111 8.22 18.89 -13.37
C VAL A 111 9.05 20.02 -13.99
N ASP A 112 10.24 19.71 -14.51
CA ASP A 112 11.11 20.72 -15.16
C ASP A 112 10.50 21.16 -16.49
N VAL A 113 10.00 20.22 -17.29
CA VAL A 113 9.29 20.50 -18.54
C VAL A 113 8.01 21.29 -18.29
N ASP A 114 7.18 20.88 -17.32
CA ASP A 114 5.97 21.59 -16.94
C ASP A 114 6.29 23.02 -16.48
N THR A 115 7.35 23.20 -15.70
CA THR A 115 7.82 24.52 -15.24
C THR A 115 8.28 25.40 -16.40
N MET A 116 8.98 24.85 -17.39
CA MET A 116 9.38 25.59 -18.60
C MET A 116 8.18 26.07 -19.40
N ILE A 117 7.16 25.22 -19.55
CA ILE A 117 5.91 25.57 -20.23
C ILE A 117 5.21 26.73 -19.48
N LEU A 118 5.03 26.60 -18.17
CA LEU A 118 4.38 27.62 -17.35
C LEU A 118 5.12 28.96 -17.38
N LYS A 119 6.46 28.95 -17.36
CA LYS A 119 7.26 30.17 -17.49
C LYS A 119 7.08 30.82 -18.86
N ARG A 120 7.09 30.08 -19.96
CA ARG A 120 6.85 30.64 -21.30
C ARG A 120 5.46 31.28 -21.42
N ILE A 121 4.44 30.66 -20.81
CA ILE A 121 3.08 31.22 -20.76
C ILE A 121 3.07 32.52 -19.96
N ALA A 122 3.69 32.54 -18.77
CA ALA A 122 3.76 33.72 -17.91
C ALA A 122 4.53 34.88 -18.53
N ASP A 123 5.57 34.58 -19.34
CA ASP A 123 6.34 35.57 -20.06
C ASP A 123 5.60 36.13 -21.30
N GLY A 124 4.36 35.74 -21.54
CA GLY A 124 3.48 36.29 -22.56
C GLY A 124 3.68 35.70 -23.95
N ALA A 125 3.88 34.37 -24.05
CA ALA A 125 3.94 33.68 -25.34
C ALA A 125 2.72 34.03 -26.20
N PRO A 126 2.91 34.50 -27.46
CA PRO A 126 1.81 34.98 -28.31
C PRO A 126 0.85 33.87 -28.74
N ASP A 127 1.33 32.64 -28.80
CA ASP A 127 0.55 31.42 -29.04
C ASP A 127 0.97 30.34 -28.06
N ILE A 128 0.09 30.05 -27.13
CA ILE A 128 0.32 29.08 -26.07
C ILE A 128 0.48 27.66 -26.65
N GLY A 129 -0.31 27.31 -27.67
CA GLY A 129 -0.25 25.98 -28.29
C GLY A 129 1.10 25.73 -28.99
N VAL A 130 1.61 26.74 -29.69
CA VAL A 130 2.95 26.68 -30.30
C VAL A 130 4.04 26.55 -29.24
N ALA A 131 3.97 27.37 -28.18
CA ALA A 131 4.96 27.35 -27.09
C ALA A 131 4.99 25.99 -26.38
N ILE A 132 3.83 25.41 -26.10
CA ILE A 132 3.73 24.06 -25.52
C ILE A 132 4.34 23.00 -26.44
N ASN A 133 3.97 23.02 -27.73
CA ASN A 133 4.46 22.03 -28.70
C ASN A 133 5.99 22.10 -28.88
N GLU A 134 6.56 23.31 -28.93
CA GLU A 134 8.01 23.48 -29.00
C GLU A 134 8.72 22.87 -27.79
N VAL A 135 8.28 23.16 -26.58
CA VAL A 135 8.89 22.60 -25.35
C VAL A 135 8.73 21.08 -25.31
N LEU A 136 7.53 20.56 -25.56
CA LEU A 136 7.28 19.11 -25.50
C LEU A 136 8.11 18.32 -26.52
N THR A 137 8.32 18.87 -27.71
CA THR A 137 9.08 18.17 -28.76
C THR A 137 10.60 18.18 -28.55
N THR A 138 11.12 19.14 -27.79
CA THR A 138 12.58 19.29 -27.57
C THR A 138 13.04 18.82 -26.21
N GLU A 139 12.25 19.04 -25.17
CA GLU A 139 12.66 18.83 -23.78
C GLU A 139 12.07 17.57 -23.16
N LEU A 140 10.85 17.17 -23.58
CA LEU A 140 10.21 16.01 -22.97
C LEU A 140 10.88 14.71 -23.42
N ARG A 141 11.31 13.92 -22.46
CA ARG A 141 11.86 12.58 -22.71
C ARG A 141 10.84 11.70 -23.44
N PRO A 142 11.13 11.19 -24.66
CA PRO A 142 10.15 10.41 -25.45
C PRO A 142 9.60 9.18 -24.76
N THR A 143 10.33 8.61 -23.79
CA THR A 143 9.94 7.43 -23.04
C THR A 143 9.04 7.74 -21.83
N LEU A 144 8.86 9.01 -21.47
CA LEU A 144 8.08 9.39 -20.28
C LEU A 144 6.63 8.89 -20.35
N PHE A 145 6.01 8.98 -21.54
CA PHE A 145 4.63 8.51 -21.68
C PHE A 145 4.46 7.01 -21.36
N LEU A 146 5.49 6.19 -21.62
CA LEU A 146 5.49 4.78 -21.20
C LEU A 146 5.59 4.66 -19.69
N ALA A 147 6.46 5.46 -19.08
CA ALA A 147 6.67 5.46 -17.63
C ALA A 147 5.41 5.91 -16.85
N GLN A 148 4.50 6.64 -17.51
CA GLN A 148 3.23 7.07 -16.91
C GLN A 148 2.13 6.01 -16.96
N LEU A 149 2.33 4.90 -17.66
CA LEU A 149 1.32 3.86 -17.75
C LEU A 149 1.36 2.95 -16.51
N SER A 150 0.25 2.86 -15.80
CA SER A 150 0.13 2.08 -14.56
C SER A 150 0.50 0.60 -14.73
N ASN A 151 0.16 -0.01 -15.89
CA ASN A 151 0.47 -1.39 -16.19
C ASN A 151 1.97 -1.66 -16.41
N LEU A 152 2.79 -0.63 -16.55
CA LEU A 152 4.24 -0.82 -16.69
C LEU A 152 4.93 -1.22 -15.39
N LEU A 153 4.33 -1.00 -14.22
CA LEU A 153 4.85 -1.62 -13.00
C LEU A 153 4.85 -3.15 -13.14
N ALA A 154 3.73 -3.73 -13.57
CA ALA A 154 3.65 -5.16 -13.85
C ALA A 154 4.62 -5.60 -14.96
N GLY A 155 4.76 -4.78 -16.02
CA GLY A 155 5.73 -5.02 -17.08
C GLY A 155 7.18 -5.05 -16.58
N ASN A 156 7.57 -4.12 -15.73
CA ASN A 156 8.90 -4.06 -15.13
C ASN A 156 9.17 -5.26 -14.20
N ILE A 157 8.21 -5.65 -13.36
CA ILE A 157 8.29 -6.85 -12.53
C ILE A 157 8.48 -8.10 -13.41
N SER A 158 7.71 -8.22 -14.49
CA SER A 158 7.84 -9.32 -15.45
C SER A 158 9.23 -9.37 -16.11
N ILE A 159 9.77 -8.23 -16.52
CA ILE A 159 11.10 -8.14 -17.14
C ILE A 159 12.19 -8.53 -16.15
N VAL A 160 12.14 -7.98 -14.93
CA VAL A 160 13.21 -8.13 -13.93
C VAL A 160 13.14 -9.50 -13.24
N HIS A 161 11.95 -9.88 -12.75
CA HIS A 161 11.76 -11.04 -11.89
C HIS A 161 11.14 -12.26 -12.59
N LYS A 162 10.81 -12.15 -13.89
CA LYS A 162 10.27 -13.23 -14.71
C LYS A 162 8.91 -13.77 -14.26
N VAL A 163 8.15 -12.99 -13.54
CA VAL A 163 6.76 -13.30 -13.24
C VAL A 163 5.93 -13.04 -14.48
N THR A 164 5.46 -14.11 -15.14
CA THR A 164 4.86 -14.04 -16.48
C THR A 164 3.50 -14.76 -16.59
N GLY A 165 2.88 -15.12 -15.49
CA GLY A 165 1.53 -15.64 -15.45
C GLY A 165 0.49 -14.58 -15.83
N SER A 166 -0.77 -14.82 -15.51
CA SER A 166 -1.85 -13.84 -15.78
C SER A 166 -1.57 -12.54 -15.03
N SER A 167 -1.67 -11.40 -15.74
CA SER A 167 -1.41 -10.09 -15.14
C SER A 167 -2.65 -9.20 -15.14
N ARG A 168 -2.88 -8.49 -14.04
CA ARG A 168 -3.92 -7.46 -13.88
C ARG A 168 -3.36 -6.26 -13.15
N THR A 169 -3.77 -5.05 -13.59
CA THR A 169 -3.44 -3.81 -12.92
C THR A 169 -4.72 -3.10 -12.54
N PHE A 170 -4.82 -2.70 -11.28
CA PHE A 170 -5.89 -1.87 -10.74
C PHE A 170 -5.37 -0.45 -10.54
N MET A 171 -6.21 0.53 -10.80
CA MET A 171 -5.97 1.95 -10.57
C MET A 171 -7.03 2.50 -9.62
N GLY A 172 -6.66 3.48 -8.81
CA GLY A 172 -7.62 4.16 -7.92
C GLY A 172 -7.21 4.14 -6.46
N GLU A 173 -6.02 4.66 -6.15
CA GLU A 173 -5.57 4.95 -4.79
C GLU A 173 -5.70 3.71 -3.87
N GLU A 174 -6.15 3.89 -2.62
CA GLU A 174 -6.32 2.79 -1.65
C GLU A 174 -7.25 1.69 -2.19
N GLY A 175 -8.27 2.06 -2.97
CA GLY A 175 -9.21 1.13 -3.61
C GLY A 175 -8.55 0.15 -4.58
N ALA A 176 -7.47 0.56 -5.23
CA ALA A 176 -6.69 -0.32 -6.10
C ALA A 176 -5.99 -1.43 -5.30
N GLY A 177 -5.39 -1.08 -4.15
CA GLY A 177 -4.75 -2.04 -3.24
C GLY A 177 -5.74 -3.06 -2.69
N ILE A 178 -6.92 -2.61 -2.28
CA ILE A 178 -8.01 -3.47 -1.82
C ILE A 178 -8.45 -4.43 -2.94
N SER A 179 -8.71 -3.90 -4.14
CA SER A 179 -9.16 -4.68 -5.31
C SER A 179 -8.11 -5.72 -5.74
N ALA A 180 -6.83 -5.39 -5.63
CA ALA A 180 -5.74 -6.31 -5.96
C ALA A 180 -5.73 -7.51 -5.00
N ILE A 181 -5.75 -7.29 -3.69
CA ILE A 181 -5.79 -8.35 -2.67
C ILE A 181 -7.07 -9.20 -2.81
N LEU A 182 -8.24 -8.55 -2.94
CA LEU A 182 -9.51 -9.23 -3.15
C LEU A 182 -9.47 -10.16 -4.36
N THR A 183 -8.97 -9.65 -5.49
CA THR A 183 -8.90 -10.42 -6.75
C THR A 183 -7.93 -11.59 -6.64
N ALA A 184 -6.75 -11.39 -6.05
CA ALA A 184 -5.77 -12.46 -5.84
C ALA A 184 -6.36 -13.58 -4.98
N ALA A 185 -6.96 -13.22 -3.84
CA ALA A 185 -7.60 -14.16 -2.95
C ALA A 185 -8.76 -14.92 -3.60
N ALA A 186 -9.60 -14.24 -4.37
CA ALA A 186 -10.73 -14.86 -5.07
C ALA A 186 -10.27 -15.87 -6.15
N ARG A 187 -9.21 -15.54 -6.91
CA ARG A 187 -8.65 -16.44 -7.94
C ARG A 187 -8.05 -17.70 -7.32
N ILE A 188 -7.35 -17.58 -6.20
CA ILE A 188 -6.79 -18.72 -5.49
C ILE A 188 -7.91 -19.60 -4.91
N ARG A 189 -8.91 -19.01 -4.22
CA ARG A 189 -10.05 -19.76 -3.66
C ARG A 189 -10.86 -20.52 -4.70
N SER A 190 -11.01 -19.92 -5.89
CA SER A 190 -11.72 -20.57 -7.00
C SER A 190 -10.90 -21.61 -7.76
N GLY A 191 -9.62 -21.80 -7.40
CA GLY A 191 -8.72 -22.71 -8.09
C GLY A 191 -8.27 -22.23 -9.48
N GLN A 192 -8.50 -20.95 -9.82
CA GLN A 192 -7.99 -20.34 -11.06
C GLN A 192 -6.49 -20.06 -11.01
N SER A 193 -5.94 -19.92 -9.82
CA SER A 193 -4.51 -19.74 -9.58
C SER A 193 -4.11 -20.51 -8.34
N THR A 194 -2.89 -21.01 -8.30
CA THR A 194 -2.31 -21.64 -7.11
C THR A 194 -1.52 -20.63 -6.28
N HIS A 195 -0.97 -19.61 -6.93
CA HIS A 195 -0.16 -18.58 -6.28
C HIS A 195 -0.15 -17.28 -7.08
N ALA A 196 -0.02 -16.16 -6.36
CA ALA A 196 -0.05 -14.82 -6.93
C ALA A 196 0.93 -13.90 -6.22
N LEU A 197 1.61 -13.05 -6.99
CA LEU A 197 2.32 -11.87 -6.51
C LEU A 197 1.34 -10.70 -6.55
N VAL A 198 1.07 -10.09 -5.41
CA VAL A 198 0.09 -9.00 -5.29
C VAL A 198 0.62 -7.86 -4.44
N GLY A 199 0.41 -6.62 -4.87
CA GLY A 199 0.85 -5.46 -4.12
C GLY A 199 0.80 -4.18 -4.93
N GLY A 200 1.43 -3.14 -4.39
CA GLY A 200 1.49 -1.83 -5.00
C GLY A 200 2.68 -1.01 -4.50
N ALA A 201 2.82 0.17 -5.08
CA ALA A 201 3.86 1.12 -4.70
C ALA A 201 3.41 2.56 -4.96
N TYR A 202 3.88 3.44 -4.11
CA TYR A 202 3.64 4.88 -4.19
C TYR A 202 4.92 5.65 -3.87
N ASN A 203 5.14 6.77 -4.58
CA ASN A 203 6.24 7.70 -4.32
C ASN A 203 5.67 9.08 -3.98
N THR A 204 5.81 9.51 -2.74
CA THR A 204 5.41 10.85 -2.31
C THR A 204 6.47 11.92 -2.56
N GLU A 205 7.72 11.52 -2.82
CA GLU A 205 8.85 12.44 -2.94
C GLU A 205 8.93 13.07 -4.33
N HIS A 206 7.75 13.44 -4.85
CA HIS A 206 7.60 14.09 -6.15
C HIS A 206 6.53 15.19 -6.10
N PRO A 207 6.82 16.42 -6.57
CA PRO A 207 5.92 17.57 -6.41
C PRO A 207 4.52 17.38 -7.00
N ASP A 208 4.37 16.70 -8.13
CA ASP A 208 3.04 16.49 -8.74
C ASP A 208 2.18 15.50 -7.96
N MET A 209 2.81 14.52 -7.27
CA MET A 209 2.07 13.61 -6.37
C MET A 209 1.48 14.37 -5.20
N LEU A 210 2.23 15.32 -4.62
CA LEU A 210 1.71 16.22 -3.58
C LEU A 210 0.67 17.17 -4.13
N LEU A 211 0.87 17.72 -5.34
CA LEU A 211 -0.06 18.62 -5.99
C LEU A 211 -1.45 17.98 -6.19
N SER A 212 -1.52 16.70 -6.53
CA SER A 212 -2.77 15.99 -6.71
C SER A 212 -3.66 15.99 -5.46
N TYR A 213 -3.05 15.83 -4.28
CA TYR A 213 -3.77 15.95 -3.00
C TYR A 213 -4.03 17.40 -2.61
N GLU A 214 -3.09 18.31 -2.91
CA GLU A 214 -3.20 19.73 -2.56
C GLU A 214 -4.32 20.44 -3.31
N LEU A 215 -4.59 20.08 -4.56
CA LEU A 215 -5.72 20.60 -5.34
C LEU A 215 -7.08 20.33 -4.68
N GLY A 216 -7.19 19.26 -3.90
CA GLY A 216 -8.35 18.96 -3.07
C GLY A 216 -8.26 19.48 -1.62
N HIS A 217 -7.20 20.19 -1.27
CA HIS A 217 -6.93 20.64 0.10
C HIS A 217 -6.88 19.49 1.12
N HIS A 218 -6.30 18.35 0.74
CA HIS A 218 -6.24 17.16 1.59
C HIS A 218 -4.95 17.07 2.43
N LEU A 219 -3.85 17.73 1.98
CA LEU A 219 -2.57 17.66 2.68
C LEU A 219 -2.56 18.46 3.98
N MET A 220 -2.02 17.87 5.02
CA MET A 220 -1.76 18.56 6.29
C MET A 220 -0.62 19.58 6.11
N ARG A 221 -0.85 20.81 6.57
CA ARG A 221 0.13 21.92 6.54
C ARG A 221 0.69 22.28 7.92
N ASP A 222 0.14 21.68 8.96
CA ASP A 222 0.59 21.86 10.34
C ASP A 222 1.79 20.95 10.64
N ALA A 223 2.38 21.15 11.81
CA ALA A 223 3.36 20.25 12.37
C ALA A 223 2.79 18.82 12.47
N TRP A 224 3.64 17.83 12.18
CA TRP A 224 3.25 16.43 12.23
C TRP A 224 2.61 16.03 13.57
N ARG A 225 1.58 15.20 13.49
CA ARG A 225 0.92 14.55 14.64
C ARG A 225 0.37 13.18 14.23
N PRO A 226 0.08 12.29 15.19
CA PRO A 226 -0.57 10.98 14.92
C PRO A 226 -1.84 11.14 14.11
N VAL A 227 -2.17 10.11 13.31
CA VAL A 227 -3.24 10.22 12.31
C VAL A 227 -4.62 10.54 12.92
N TRP A 228 -4.90 10.02 14.12
CA TRP A 228 -6.20 10.25 14.78
C TRP A 228 -6.38 11.67 15.35
N GLN A 229 -5.30 12.46 15.40
CA GLN A 229 -5.29 13.84 15.90
C GLN A 229 -5.33 14.89 14.77
N ARG A 230 -5.46 14.48 13.50
CA ARG A 230 -5.32 15.37 12.33
C ARG A 230 -6.59 16.06 11.90
N GLY A 231 -7.77 15.70 12.44
CA GLY A 231 -9.09 16.13 11.96
C GLY A 231 -9.38 17.64 12.00
N GLN A 232 -8.49 18.48 12.56
CA GLN A 232 -8.59 19.94 12.55
C GLN A 232 -7.28 20.59 12.07
N ALA A 233 -6.47 19.85 11.33
CA ALA A 233 -5.22 20.36 10.79
C ALA A 233 -5.47 21.40 9.68
N ALA A 234 -4.60 22.39 9.58
CA ALA A 234 -4.64 23.35 8.50
C ALA A 234 -4.43 22.66 7.14
N GLY A 235 -5.31 22.94 6.18
CA GLY A 235 -5.34 22.32 4.86
C GLY A 235 -6.19 21.06 4.89
N GLY A 236 -5.65 19.96 5.31
CA GLY A 236 -6.29 18.64 5.47
C GLY A 236 -5.52 17.80 6.47
N GLY A 237 -5.80 16.52 6.55
CA GLY A 237 -5.18 15.61 7.51
C GLY A 237 -4.22 14.57 6.90
N ILE A 238 -4.11 14.52 5.57
CA ILE A 238 -3.24 13.54 4.92
C ILE A 238 -1.76 13.95 5.06
N VAL A 239 -0.96 13.02 5.54
CA VAL A 239 0.51 13.03 5.45
C VAL A 239 0.89 11.81 4.64
N THR A 240 1.49 12.01 3.48
CA THR A 240 1.83 10.93 2.56
C THR A 240 3.20 10.32 2.87
N GLY A 241 3.41 9.09 2.41
CA GLY A 241 4.69 8.40 2.53
C GLY A 241 5.07 7.70 1.22
N SER A 242 6.35 7.45 1.02
CA SER A 242 6.83 6.61 -0.06
C SER A 242 6.94 5.16 0.40
N GLY A 243 6.55 4.21 -0.45
CA GLY A 243 6.71 2.81 -0.13
C GLY A 243 6.22 1.86 -1.22
N GLY A 244 6.70 0.64 -1.13
CA GLY A 244 6.26 -0.49 -1.94
C GLY A 244 6.00 -1.69 -1.05
N VAL A 245 4.89 -2.35 -1.31
CA VAL A 245 4.45 -3.52 -0.55
C VAL A 245 3.97 -4.59 -1.51
N PHE A 246 4.58 -5.74 -1.47
CA PHE A 246 4.16 -6.91 -2.22
C PHE A 246 4.04 -8.13 -1.30
N LEU A 247 3.06 -8.95 -1.60
CA LEU A 247 2.79 -10.22 -0.93
C LEU A 247 2.82 -11.35 -1.94
N VAL A 248 3.29 -12.52 -1.53
CA VAL A 248 3.03 -13.78 -2.20
C VAL A 248 1.88 -14.46 -1.48
N LEU A 249 0.77 -14.61 -2.18
CA LEU A 249 -0.41 -15.36 -1.74
C LEU A 249 -0.41 -16.72 -2.43
N GLU A 250 -0.73 -17.76 -1.68
CA GLU A 250 -0.78 -19.14 -2.21
C GLU A 250 -2.03 -19.87 -1.70
N SER A 251 -2.47 -20.88 -2.44
CA SER A 251 -3.33 -21.88 -1.85
C SER A 251 -2.54 -22.66 -0.79
N ARG A 252 -3.20 -23.06 0.29
CA ARG A 252 -2.56 -23.82 1.38
C ARG A 252 -1.90 -25.09 0.88
N ASP A 253 -2.56 -25.80 -0.03
CA ASP A 253 -2.02 -27.04 -0.61
C ASP A 253 -0.72 -26.77 -1.36
N HIS A 254 -0.69 -25.78 -2.26
CA HIS A 254 0.51 -25.41 -3.00
C HIS A 254 1.66 -24.99 -2.08
N ALA A 255 1.38 -24.17 -1.06
CA ALA A 255 2.36 -23.76 -0.07
C ALA A 255 2.93 -24.94 0.71
N THR A 256 2.06 -25.87 1.10
CA THR A 256 2.45 -27.09 1.84
C THR A 256 3.28 -28.04 0.98
N GLU A 257 2.85 -28.29 -0.26
CA GLU A 257 3.54 -29.19 -1.20
C GLU A 257 4.98 -28.73 -1.49
N ARG A 258 5.21 -27.42 -1.59
CA ARG A 258 6.57 -26.88 -1.80
C ARG A 258 7.35 -26.61 -0.51
N GLY A 259 6.76 -26.87 0.68
CA GLY A 259 7.41 -26.64 1.97
C GLY A 259 7.62 -25.17 2.30
N ALA A 260 6.69 -24.29 1.86
CA ALA A 260 6.77 -22.86 2.12
C ALA A 260 6.57 -22.54 3.60
N ARG A 261 7.26 -21.48 4.07
CA ARG A 261 6.86 -20.80 5.30
C ARG A 261 5.48 -20.15 5.09
N ILE A 262 4.60 -20.29 6.06
CA ILE A 262 3.31 -19.64 6.08
C ILE A 262 3.30 -18.63 7.22
N TYR A 263 3.16 -17.34 6.90
CA TYR A 263 3.04 -16.28 7.90
C TYR A 263 1.69 -16.30 8.59
N ALA A 264 0.63 -16.33 7.79
CA ALA A 264 -0.75 -16.27 8.26
C ALA A 264 -1.70 -16.76 7.18
N SER A 265 -2.97 -16.97 7.57
CA SER A 265 -4.07 -17.24 6.65
C SER A 265 -4.84 -15.96 6.37
N LEU A 266 -5.14 -15.68 5.10
CA LEU A 266 -5.98 -14.57 4.69
C LEU A 266 -7.43 -15.05 4.61
N GLY A 267 -8.27 -14.57 5.51
CA GLY A 267 -9.71 -14.82 5.54
C GLY A 267 -10.46 -14.00 4.48
N THR A 268 -11.76 -13.81 4.68
CA THR A 268 -12.58 -13.03 3.75
C THR A 268 -12.02 -11.63 3.55
N VAL A 269 -11.97 -11.21 2.30
CA VAL A 269 -11.68 -9.83 1.90
C VAL A 269 -12.93 -9.29 1.26
N ALA A 270 -13.42 -8.15 1.71
CA ALA A 270 -14.60 -7.49 1.18
C ALA A 270 -14.30 -6.02 0.87
N ALA A 271 -14.92 -5.49 -0.16
CA ALA A 271 -14.72 -4.12 -0.61
C ALA A 271 -16.01 -3.52 -1.13
N ASP A 272 -16.13 -2.21 -1.00
CA ASP A 272 -17.19 -1.44 -1.65
C ASP A 272 -16.69 -0.08 -2.12
N LEU A 273 -17.43 0.48 -3.05
CA LEU A 273 -17.22 1.81 -3.59
C LEU A 273 -18.56 2.52 -3.67
N GLY A 274 -18.72 3.64 -2.99
CA GLY A 274 -20.01 4.32 -2.98
C GLY A 274 -19.92 5.79 -2.55
N PRO A 275 -21.07 6.47 -2.45
CA PRO A 275 -21.14 7.85 -2.01
C PRO A 275 -20.46 8.07 -0.64
N THR A 276 -19.84 9.22 -0.46
CA THR A 276 -19.05 9.57 0.73
C THR A 276 -19.84 10.25 1.84
N GLY A 277 -21.18 10.18 1.84
CA GLY A 277 -22.01 10.65 2.95
C GLY A 277 -21.78 9.82 4.22
N ALA A 278 -21.80 10.46 5.40
CA ALA A 278 -21.49 9.78 6.67
C ALA A 278 -22.40 8.57 6.95
N GLN A 279 -23.70 8.71 6.66
CA GLN A 279 -24.65 7.61 6.86
C GLN A 279 -24.38 6.46 5.88
N GLU A 280 -24.22 6.75 4.60
CA GLU A 280 -23.96 5.74 3.55
C GLU A 280 -22.62 5.04 3.81
N THR A 281 -21.60 5.77 4.24
CA THR A 281 -20.31 5.20 4.67
C THR A 281 -20.50 4.25 5.83
N ARG A 282 -21.24 4.64 6.86
CA ARG A 282 -21.50 3.80 8.03
C ARG A 282 -22.21 2.50 7.66
N GLU A 283 -23.28 2.57 6.88
CA GLU A 283 -24.03 1.39 6.44
C GLU A 283 -23.15 0.41 5.64
N ARG A 284 -22.23 0.93 4.80
CA ARG A 284 -21.26 0.09 4.08
C ARG A 284 -20.24 -0.54 5.02
N LEU A 285 -19.67 0.22 5.96
CA LEU A 285 -18.72 -0.30 6.93
C LEU A 285 -19.33 -1.39 7.81
N ASP A 286 -20.55 -1.20 8.31
CA ASP A 286 -21.25 -2.20 9.11
C ASP A 286 -21.51 -3.48 8.30
N ARG A 287 -21.90 -3.38 7.02
CA ARG A 287 -22.10 -4.52 6.13
C ARG A 287 -20.79 -5.26 5.84
N LEU A 288 -19.70 -4.53 5.50
CA LEU A 288 -18.39 -5.12 5.24
C LEU A 288 -17.83 -5.81 6.49
N ALA A 289 -18.03 -5.22 7.67
CA ALA A 289 -17.62 -5.83 8.94
C ALA A 289 -18.36 -7.14 9.21
N ALA A 290 -19.68 -7.18 8.96
CA ALA A 290 -20.46 -8.41 9.10
C ALA A 290 -20.03 -9.49 8.08
N GLU A 291 -19.72 -9.11 6.83
CA GLU A 291 -19.28 -10.02 5.77
C GLU A 291 -17.91 -10.64 6.09
N THR A 292 -16.98 -9.85 6.63
CA THR A 292 -15.63 -10.30 6.93
C THR A 292 -15.48 -10.95 8.29
N GLY A 293 -16.35 -10.65 9.22
CA GLY A 293 -16.22 -11.02 10.64
C GLY A 293 -15.21 -10.11 11.37
N LEU A 294 -15.06 -8.86 10.93
CA LEU A 294 -14.10 -7.90 11.51
C LEU A 294 -14.34 -7.68 13.01
N GLY A 295 -15.60 -7.66 13.46
CA GLY A 295 -15.99 -7.49 14.86
C GLY A 295 -15.62 -8.64 15.78
N GLU A 296 -15.09 -9.75 15.26
CA GLU A 296 -14.67 -10.93 16.01
C GLU A 296 -13.14 -11.03 16.13
N THR A 297 -12.40 -9.99 15.74
CA THR A 297 -10.93 -9.98 15.75
C THR A 297 -10.37 -9.41 17.06
N ASP A 298 -9.15 -9.81 17.40
CA ASP A 298 -8.52 -9.41 18.68
C ASP A 298 -8.01 -7.95 18.62
N ILE A 299 -7.71 -7.43 17.44
CA ILE A 299 -7.22 -6.08 17.19
C ILE A 299 -7.51 -5.70 15.73
N VAL A 300 -7.68 -4.42 15.46
CA VAL A 300 -7.82 -3.88 14.09
C VAL A 300 -6.58 -3.08 13.70
N PHE A 301 -6.00 -3.40 12.55
CA PHE A 301 -4.99 -2.58 11.87
C PHE A 301 -5.68 -1.72 10.83
N SER A 302 -5.75 -0.42 11.12
CA SER A 302 -6.37 0.54 10.23
C SER A 302 -5.34 1.14 9.26
N ALA A 303 -5.67 1.07 7.99
CA ALA A 303 -5.00 1.77 6.88
C ALA A 303 -5.59 3.19 6.69
N VAL A 304 -5.99 3.84 7.78
CA VAL A 304 -6.64 5.14 7.80
C VAL A 304 -5.91 6.17 6.95
N SER A 305 -6.63 6.88 6.06
CA SER A 305 -5.99 7.79 5.10
C SER A 305 -5.45 9.09 5.74
N GLY A 306 -6.06 9.54 6.83
CA GLY A 306 -5.82 10.85 7.44
C GLY A 306 -6.68 11.97 6.84
N ALA A 307 -7.43 11.73 5.76
CA ALA A 307 -8.35 12.71 5.22
C ALA A 307 -9.43 13.06 6.23
N ASP A 308 -9.67 14.37 6.47
CA ASP A 308 -10.53 14.87 7.53
C ASP A 308 -11.88 14.10 7.55
N GLY A 309 -12.91 14.43 6.96
CA GLY A 309 -14.20 13.74 7.07
C GLY A 309 -14.15 12.20 7.09
N ARG A 310 -13.33 11.60 6.24
CA ARG A 310 -13.20 10.13 6.14
C ARG A 310 -12.61 9.50 7.41
N THR A 311 -11.59 10.14 7.97
CA THR A 311 -11.00 9.70 9.25
C THR A 311 -11.99 9.87 10.41
N ALA A 312 -12.82 10.92 10.38
CA ALA A 312 -13.89 11.10 11.38
C ALA A 312 -14.96 10.00 11.27
N ASP A 313 -15.41 9.65 10.07
CA ASP A 313 -16.35 8.56 9.82
C ASP A 313 -15.80 7.21 10.32
N GLU A 314 -14.52 6.95 10.04
CA GLU A 314 -13.84 5.75 10.51
C GLU A 314 -13.74 5.70 12.04
N LYS A 315 -13.39 6.81 12.68
CA LYS A 315 -13.38 6.90 14.16
C LYS A 315 -14.75 6.57 14.77
N VAL A 316 -15.82 7.10 14.19
CA VAL A 316 -17.19 6.80 14.65
C VAL A 316 -17.49 5.31 14.49
N PHE A 317 -17.17 4.71 13.37
CA PHE A 317 -17.33 3.27 13.15
C PHE A 317 -16.55 2.44 14.17
N LEU A 318 -15.27 2.74 14.40
CA LEU A 318 -14.42 2.04 15.36
C LEU A 318 -14.94 2.13 16.79
N THR A 319 -15.45 3.31 17.20
CA THR A 319 -15.93 3.52 18.57
C THR A 319 -17.32 2.97 18.83
N GLU A 320 -18.18 2.91 17.82
CA GLU A 320 -19.57 2.48 17.99
C GLU A 320 -19.82 1.03 17.55
N SER A 321 -19.34 0.62 16.35
CA SER A 321 -19.54 -0.74 15.84
C SER A 321 -18.50 -1.74 16.33
N LEU A 322 -17.28 -1.29 16.61
CA LEU A 322 -16.17 -2.14 17.08
C LEU A 322 -15.71 -1.78 18.49
N ALA A 323 -16.65 -1.28 19.32
CA ALA A 323 -16.36 -0.84 20.68
C ALA A 323 -15.63 -1.93 21.49
N GLY A 324 -14.48 -1.54 22.10
CA GLY A 324 -13.66 -2.45 22.91
C GLY A 324 -12.62 -3.27 22.15
N ILE A 325 -12.60 -3.21 20.83
CA ILE A 325 -11.52 -3.81 20.04
C ILE A 325 -10.38 -2.77 19.90
N PRO A 326 -9.14 -3.09 20.34
CA PRO A 326 -8.01 -2.20 20.14
C PRO A 326 -7.76 -1.90 18.65
N VAL A 327 -7.25 -0.71 18.33
CA VAL A 327 -6.91 -0.33 16.95
C VAL A 327 -5.48 0.19 16.87
N ARG A 328 -4.86 0.09 15.68
CA ARG A 328 -3.60 0.73 15.32
C ARG A 328 -3.77 1.48 14.00
N GLY A 329 -3.60 2.79 14.01
CA GLY A 329 -3.61 3.65 12.82
C GLY A 329 -2.23 3.68 12.17
N LEU A 330 -1.98 2.76 11.26
CA LEU A 330 -0.65 2.49 10.69
C LEU A 330 -0.02 3.69 9.97
N THR A 331 -0.82 4.56 9.41
CA THR A 331 -0.39 5.81 8.74
C THR A 331 0.33 6.78 9.68
N THR A 332 0.19 6.62 10.99
CA THR A 332 1.00 7.35 11.98
C THR A 332 2.49 7.05 11.78
N ALA A 333 2.85 5.82 11.48
CA ALA A 333 4.24 5.41 11.37
C ALA A 333 4.82 5.56 9.95
N THR A 334 4.00 5.39 8.91
CA THR A 334 4.48 5.27 7.52
C THR A 334 4.01 6.39 6.59
N GLY A 335 3.07 7.24 7.04
CA GLY A 335 2.29 8.06 6.14
C GLY A 335 1.30 7.24 5.29
N ASN A 336 0.47 7.92 4.50
CA ASN A 336 -0.42 7.27 3.54
C ASN A 336 0.39 6.83 2.31
N LEU A 337 0.40 5.54 2.02
CA LEU A 337 1.08 4.92 0.87
C LEU A 337 0.13 4.67 -0.31
N SER A 338 -1.04 5.31 -0.35
CA SER A 338 -2.02 5.20 -1.44
C SER A 338 -2.29 3.74 -1.83
N GLU A 339 -1.96 3.31 -3.06
CA GLU A 339 -2.18 1.96 -3.58
C GLU A 339 -1.53 0.84 -2.74
N ALA A 340 -0.48 1.15 -2.01
CA ALA A 340 0.23 0.17 -1.17
C ALA A 340 -0.31 0.09 0.26
N GLN A 341 -1.24 0.97 0.65
CA GLN A 341 -1.66 1.11 2.05
C GLN A 341 -2.40 -0.11 2.59
N PHE A 342 -3.37 -0.65 1.85
CA PHE A 342 -4.09 -1.85 2.27
C PHE A 342 -3.19 -3.11 2.24
N PRO A 343 -2.38 -3.37 1.21
CA PRO A 343 -1.34 -4.39 1.23
C PRO A 343 -0.40 -4.29 2.44
N LEU A 344 0.01 -3.08 2.86
CA LEU A 344 0.83 -2.88 4.04
C LEU A 344 0.13 -3.37 5.31
N ALA A 345 -1.12 -3.00 5.51
CA ALA A 345 -1.88 -3.42 6.68
C ALA A 345 -2.04 -4.96 6.74
N VAL A 346 -2.27 -5.61 5.59
CA VAL A 346 -2.31 -7.08 5.50
C VAL A 346 -0.95 -7.71 5.81
N ALA A 347 0.15 -7.13 5.29
CA ALA A 347 1.52 -7.59 5.56
C ALA A 347 1.86 -7.51 7.05
N LEU A 348 1.59 -6.36 7.67
CA LEU A 348 1.88 -6.14 9.10
C LEU A 348 1.00 -7.02 10.01
N ALA A 349 -0.26 -7.27 9.63
CA ALA A 349 -1.11 -8.23 10.33
C ALA A 349 -0.52 -9.64 10.28
N ALA A 350 -0.05 -10.07 9.10
CA ALA A 350 0.60 -11.38 8.96
C ALA A 350 1.90 -11.49 9.79
N LEU A 351 2.69 -10.43 9.85
CA LEU A 351 3.92 -10.39 10.66
C LEU A 351 3.62 -10.47 12.16
N SER A 352 2.67 -9.69 12.65
CA SER A 352 2.23 -9.74 14.05
C SER A 352 1.78 -11.14 14.47
N LEU A 353 0.96 -11.79 13.63
CA LEU A 353 0.47 -13.15 13.89
C LEU A 353 1.57 -14.21 13.84
N SER A 354 2.52 -14.06 12.92
CA SER A 354 3.64 -14.98 12.71
C SER A 354 4.65 -14.91 13.85
N THR A 355 4.98 -13.70 14.33
CA THR A 355 5.91 -13.48 15.45
C THR A 355 5.25 -13.71 16.80
N GLY A 356 3.92 -13.62 16.89
CA GLY A 356 3.20 -13.62 18.15
C GLY A 356 3.37 -12.32 18.95
N GLU A 357 3.86 -11.26 18.29
CA GLU A 357 4.09 -9.95 18.90
C GLU A 357 2.95 -8.99 18.52
N LYS A 358 2.61 -8.08 19.43
CA LYS A 358 1.64 -7.02 19.19
C LYS A 358 2.35 -5.69 18.91
N LEU A 359 1.75 -4.86 18.05
CA LEU A 359 2.23 -3.50 17.85
C LEU A 359 1.90 -2.63 19.08
N PRO A 360 2.81 -1.72 19.47
CA PRO A 360 2.55 -0.76 20.53
C PRO A 360 1.43 0.22 20.12
N VAL A 361 0.92 0.95 21.08
CA VAL A 361 0.03 2.09 20.83
C VAL A 361 0.81 3.16 20.07
N LEU A 362 0.30 3.58 18.90
CA LEU A 362 0.88 4.61 18.05
C LEU A 362 0.32 6.01 18.37
N ASP A 363 -0.87 6.06 18.93
CA ASP A 363 -1.56 7.29 19.36
C ASP A 363 -2.30 7.05 20.68
N PRO A 364 -1.70 7.42 21.83
CA PRO A 364 -2.28 7.16 23.15
C PRO A 364 -3.57 7.96 23.41
N ASP A 365 -3.90 8.98 22.62
CA ASP A 365 -5.14 9.75 22.79
C ASP A 365 -6.37 9.03 22.20
N PHE A 366 -6.17 8.01 21.37
CA PHE A 366 -7.26 7.27 20.74
C PHE A 366 -7.12 5.75 20.86
N GLU A 367 -5.92 5.22 20.75
CA GLU A 367 -5.64 3.80 20.71
C GLU A 367 -5.51 3.22 22.12
N THR A 368 -5.92 1.97 22.32
CA THR A 368 -5.82 1.26 23.59
C THR A 368 -4.88 0.06 23.48
N GLU A 369 -4.28 -0.35 24.60
CA GLU A 369 -3.46 -1.56 24.63
C GLU A 369 -4.28 -2.81 24.34
N ALA A 370 -3.67 -3.75 23.62
CA ALA A 370 -4.20 -5.10 23.49
C ALA A 370 -3.70 -5.94 24.67
N ASP A 371 -4.60 -6.67 25.34
CA ASP A 371 -4.25 -7.44 26.53
C ASP A 371 -3.31 -8.61 26.22
N THR A 372 -3.50 -9.27 25.11
CA THR A 372 -2.78 -10.48 24.70
C THR A 372 -2.23 -10.36 23.28
N ALA A 373 -1.31 -11.25 22.92
CA ALA A 373 -0.88 -11.44 21.55
C ALA A 373 -2.09 -11.89 20.69
N PRO A 374 -2.31 -11.29 19.51
CA PRO A 374 -3.49 -11.60 18.70
C PRO A 374 -3.40 -12.98 18.05
N SER A 375 -4.52 -13.62 17.87
CA SER A 375 -4.73 -14.81 17.04
C SER A 375 -5.44 -14.48 15.72
N SER A 376 -6.11 -13.33 15.70
CA SER A 376 -6.81 -12.76 14.55
C SER A 376 -6.66 -11.25 14.53
N ILE A 377 -6.42 -10.70 13.33
CA ILE A 377 -6.29 -9.26 13.13
C ILE A 377 -7.23 -8.83 12.01
N GLY A 378 -8.08 -7.86 12.32
CA GLY A 378 -8.89 -7.17 11.34
C GLY A 378 -8.05 -6.13 10.60
N VAL A 379 -8.22 -6.05 9.30
CA VAL A 379 -7.64 -4.99 8.46
C VAL A 379 -8.77 -4.13 7.94
N LEU A 380 -8.70 -2.83 8.18
CA LEU A 380 -9.68 -1.83 7.76
C LEU A 380 -9.00 -0.76 6.90
N SER A 381 -9.63 -0.37 5.82
CA SER A 381 -9.25 0.79 5.01
C SER A 381 -10.48 1.60 4.65
N VAL A 382 -10.46 2.88 5.01
CA VAL A 382 -11.41 3.89 4.54
C VAL A 382 -10.61 4.88 3.70
N GLY A 383 -10.67 4.70 2.39
CA GLY A 383 -9.93 5.53 1.44
C GLY A 383 -10.34 6.99 1.51
N PHE A 384 -9.44 7.88 1.16
CA PHE A 384 -9.69 9.32 1.28
C PHE A 384 -10.80 9.79 0.33
N ASN A 385 -11.02 9.11 -0.78
CA ASN A 385 -12.00 9.48 -1.78
C ASN A 385 -13.31 8.68 -1.66
N ALA A 386 -13.33 7.37 -1.92
CA ALA A 386 -14.60 6.63 -2.00
C ALA A 386 -14.53 5.13 -1.71
N ALA A 387 -13.37 4.52 -1.57
CA ALA A 387 -13.25 3.07 -1.43
C ALA A 387 -13.16 2.66 0.04
N GLU A 388 -13.92 1.64 0.42
CA GLU A 388 -13.79 0.96 1.71
C GLU A 388 -13.40 -0.49 1.47
N GLY A 389 -12.53 -1.04 2.34
CA GLY A 389 -12.11 -2.42 2.29
C GLY A 389 -11.79 -3.00 3.65
N MET A 390 -12.11 -4.28 3.81
CA MET A 390 -11.85 -5.01 5.03
C MET A 390 -11.31 -6.40 4.72
N ALA A 391 -10.46 -6.90 5.61
CA ALA A 391 -10.00 -8.28 5.60
C ALA A 391 -9.82 -8.78 7.02
N VAL A 392 -9.81 -10.10 7.19
CA VAL A 392 -9.39 -10.73 8.44
C VAL A 392 -8.21 -11.64 8.16
N VAL A 393 -7.14 -11.43 8.91
CA VAL A 393 -5.93 -12.26 8.88
C VAL A 393 -5.90 -13.09 10.16
N ARG A 394 -5.62 -14.39 10.04
CA ARG A 394 -5.61 -15.33 11.17
C ARG A 394 -4.29 -16.05 11.28
N LYS A 395 -3.91 -16.40 12.50
CA LYS A 395 -2.74 -17.24 12.74
C LYS A 395 -2.86 -18.55 11.94
N ALA A 396 -1.76 -18.94 11.29
CA ALA A 396 -1.74 -20.18 10.52
C ALA A 396 -1.89 -21.38 11.45
N GLU A 397 -2.82 -22.28 11.16
CA GLU A 397 -2.92 -23.55 11.89
C GLU A 397 -1.71 -24.42 11.54
N GLY A 398 -1.04 -24.98 12.56
CA GLY A 398 0.08 -25.89 12.38
C GLY A 398 1.47 -25.23 12.25
N ALA A 399 1.59 -23.90 12.38
CA ALA A 399 2.88 -23.26 12.53
C ALA A 399 3.45 -23.60 13.92
N THR A 400 4.33 -24.59 13.99
CA THR A 400 5.19 -24.79 15.17
C THR A 400 6.18 -23.62 15.23
N ALA A 401 6.21 -22.94 16.39
CA ALA A 401 7.15 -21.87 16.71
C ALA A 401 8.61 -22.34 16.61
#